data_65f6a629b5c40f6714768211917ce5d0
#
_entry.id   65f6a629b5c40f6714768211917ce5d0
#
_cell.length_a   1.000
_cell.length_b   1.000
_cell.length_c   1.000
_cell.angle_alpha   90.00
_cell.angle_beta   90.00
_cell.angle_gamma   90.00
#
_symmetry.space_group_name_H-M   'P 1'
#
loop_
_entity.id
_entity.type
_entity.pdbx_description
1 polymer ?
#
loop_
_entity_poly.entity_id
_entity_poly.type
_entity_poly.pdbx_seq_one_letter_code
_entity_poly.pdbx_strand_id
1 'polypeptide(L)'
;MYDVQVHKPCAVPESYQTMSPSSWFGPAASSPEQQPSPASTYRGLYALTVRWQPPVPRGEAPRHRKDNSSLPKDPRQWSREDVAVWLVHVMDQHRLPAVSTDRFLMNGKALCLMTMEMFVQRVPLGGKLLYKDFQLRLSNVLYN
;
A
#
# COMPACT_ATOMS: atom_id res chain seq x y z
N MET A 1 -30.52 -22.20 45.71
CA MET A 1 -31.16 -22.67 44.46
C MET A 1 -31.01 -21.55 43.46
N TYR A 2 -29.99 -21.62 42.61
CA TYR A 2 -29.76 -20.64 41.53
C TYR A 2 -30.00 -21.36 40.21
N ASP A 3 -31.08 -20.93 39.52
CA ASP A 3 -31.44 -21.41 38.20
C ASP A 3 -30.41 -20.92 37.18
N VAL A 4 -29.68 -21.86 36.60
CA VAL A 4 -28.77 -21.61 35.49
C VAL A 4 -29.59 -21.66 34.23
N GLN A 5 -29.93 -20.50 33.70
CA GLN A 5 -30.62 -20.37 32.42
C GLN A 5 -29.64 -20.61 31.26
N VAL A 6 -29.75 -21.80 30.68
CA VAL A 6 -29.00 -22.24 29.52
C VAL A 6 -29.54 -21.48 28.30
N HIS A 7 -28.73 -20.56 27.77
CA HIS A 7 -29.02 -19.91 26.50
C HIS A 7 -28.88 -20.92 25.36
N LYS A 8 -29.98 -21.19 24.68
CA LYS A 8 -30.02 -21.94 23.43
C LYS A 8 -29.17 -21.22 22.35
N PRO A 9 -28.32 -21.93 21.59
CA PRO A 9 -27.68 -21.35 20.43
C PRO A 9 -28.70 -21.05 19.32
N CYS A 10 -28.65 -19.85 18.78
CA CYS A 10 -29.40 -19.42 17.61
C CYS A 10 -29.16 -20.37 16.44
N ALA A 11 -30.23 -20.99 15.95
CA ALA A 11 -30.21 -21.77 14.73
C ALA A 11 -29.89 -20.84 13.55
N VAL A 12 -28.84 -21.17 12.83
CA VAL A 12 -28.48 -20.53 11.55
C VAL A 12 -29.46 -21.08 10.50
N PRO A 13 -30.14 -20.25 9.70
CA PRO A 13 -31.00 -20.75 8.64
C PRO A 13 -30.14 -21.38 7.52
N GLU A 14 -30.33 -22.68 7.34
CA GLU A 14 -29.83 -23.47 6.22
C GLU A 14 -30.61 -23.07 4.96
N SER A 15 -30.11 -22.13 4.19
CA SER A 15 -30.56 -21.88 2.82
C SER A 15 -29.48 -21.21 1.98
N TYR A 16 -28.31 -21.81 1.94
CA TYR A 16 -27.40 -21.56 0.84
C TYR A 16 -27.55 -22.72 -0.14
N GLN A 17 -28.49 -22.54 -1.08
CA GLN A 17 -28.54 -23.39 -2.24
C GLN A 17 -27.22 -23.21 -3.01
N THR A 18 -26.46 -24.28 -3.05
CA THR A 18 -25.27 -24.43 -3.88
C THR A 18 -25.66 -24.29 -5.35
N MET A 19 -25.43 -23.12 -5.92
CA MET A 19 -25.50 -22.95 -7.37
C MET A 19 -24.30 -23.68 -7.98
N SER A 20 -24.61 -24.70 -8.77
CA SER A 20 -23.63 -25.48 -9.54
C SER A 20 -22.87 -24.58 -10.52
N PRO A 21 -21.55 -24.76 -10.68
CA PRO A 21 -20.71 -23.91 -11.53
C PRO A 21 -20.81 -24.20 -13.03
N SER A 22 -21.82 -24.94 -13.50
CA SER A 22 -21.94 -25.37 -14.90
C SER A 22 -22.70 -24.41 -15.83
N SER A 23 -23.09 -23.22 -15.34
CA SER A 23 -23.91 -22.28 -16.12
C SER A 23 -23.14 -21.15 -16.83
N TRP A 24 -21.82 -21.18 -16.81
CA TRP A 24 -20.98 -20.10 -17.36
C TRP A 24 -20.34 -20.41 -18.71
N PHE A 25 -20.53 -21.61 -19.24
CA PHE A 25 -20.05 -21.93 -20.58
C PHE A 25 -21.20 -21.93 -21.57
N GLY A 26 -21.43 -20.76 -22.19
CA GLY A 26 -22.20 -20.65 -23.41
C GLY A 26 -21.50 -21.36 -24.57
N PRO A 27 -22.23 -21.82 -25.59
CA PRO A 27 -21.67 -22.65 -26.64
C PRO A 27 -20.66 -21.87 -27.49
N ALA A 28 -19.53 -22.49 -27.72
CA ALA A 28 -18.51 -22.05 -28.65
C ALA A 28 -19.09 -22.04 -30.07
N ALA A 29 -19.26 -20.85 -30.65
CA ALA A 29 -19.51 -20.69 -32.06
C ALA A 29 -18.20 -20.38 -32.77
N SER A 30 -17.71 -21.37 -33.43
CA SER A 30 -17.25 -21.49 -34.82
C SER A 30 -16.51 -20.32 -35.48
N SER A 31 -15.30 -20.65 -35.92
CA SER A 31 -14.63 -20.30 -37.18
C SER A 31 -13.86 -19.02 -37.27
N PRO A 32 -12.58 -19.13 -37.63
CA PRO A 32 -11.71 -17.99 -37.94
C PRO A 32 -12.04 -17.49 -39.34
N GLU A 33 -12.62 -16.32 -39.43
CA GLU A 33 -12.73 -15.61 -40.69
C GLU A 33 -11.38 -15.00 -41.03
N GLN A 34 -10.78 -15.55 -42.06
CA GLN A 34 -9.57 -15.06 -42.71
C GLN A 34 -9.82 -13.62 -43.19
N GLN A 35 -9.22 -12.63 -42.54
CA GLN A 35 -9.13 -11.31 -43.09
C GLN A 35 -8.07 -11.30 -44.19
N PRO A 36 -8.41 -10.84 -45.41
CA PRO A 36 -7.44 -10.63 -46.45
C PRO A 36 -6.50 -9.49 -46.10
N SER A 37 -5.21 -9.75 -46.16
CA SER A 37 -4.15 -8.74 -46.06
C SER A 37 -4.30 -7.68 -47.17
N PRO A 38 -4.45 -6.42 -46.85
CA PRO A 38 -4.19 -5.37 -47.83
C PRO A 38 -2.69 -5.05 -47.81
N ALA A 39 -1.91 -5.90 -48.46
CA ALA A 39 -0.61 -5.49 -48.91
C ALA A 39 -0.81 -4.56 -50.13
N SER A 40 -0.09 -3.43 -50.12
CA SER A 40 0.10 -2.56 -51.28
C SER A 40 -1.03 -1.56 -51.58
N THR A 41 -1.01 -0.38 -50.96
CA THR A 41 -1.30 0.91 -51.64
C THR A 41 -1.15 2.11 -50.67
N TYR A 42 -0.20 2.13 -49.75
CA TYR A 42 0.13 3.37 -49.03
C TYR A 42 1.62 3.68 -49.05
N ARG A 43 2.15 3.76 -50.28
CA ARG A 43 3.45 4.37 -50.51
C ARG A 43 3.22 5.88 -50.68
N GLY A 44 3.41 6.65 -49.60
CA GLY A 44 3.51 8.09 -49.83
C GLY A 44 3.01 9.05 -48.75
N LEU A 45 2.73 8.65 -47.53
CA LEU A 45 2.31 9.64 -46.52
C LEU A 45 2.90 9.41 -45.10
N TYR A 46 4.09 8.83 -44.96
CA TYR A 46 4.71 8.62 -43.65
C TYR A 46 5.74 9.64 -43.25
N ALA A 47 5.67 10.82 -43.83
CA ALA A 47 6.63 11.87 -43.49
C ALA A 47 6.24 12.74 -42.32
N LEU A 48 5.10 12.45 -41.61
CA LEU A 48 4.64 13.21 -40.47
C LEU A 48 4.08 12.33 -39.33
N THR A 49 4.55 11.11 -39.17
CA THR A 49 4.39 10.46 -37.86
C THR A 49 5.38 11.13 -36.92
N VAL A 50 4.97 12.22 -36.33
CA VAL A 50 5.56 12.68 -35.08
C VAL A 50 5.48 11.50 -34.14
N ARG A 51 6.62 10.81 -34.01
CA ARG A 51 6.79 9.71 -33.08
C ARG A 51 6.50 10.29 -31.70
N TRP A 52 5.28 10.06 -31.22
CA TRP A 52 4.90 10.40 -29.86
C TRP A 52 5.81 9.61 -28.93
N GLN A 53 6.91 10.21 -28.52
CA GLN A 53 7.73 9.71 -27.44
C GLN A 53 7.02 10.18 -26.19
N PRO A 54 6.57 9.27 -25.31
CA PRO A 54 6.12 9.68 -23.99
C PRO A 54 7.24 10.53 -23.39
N PRO A 55 6.91 11.66 -22.73
CA PRO A 55 7.92 12.46 -22.07
C PRO A 55 8.74 11.51 -21.20
N VAL A 56 10.01 11.31 -21.58
CA VAL A 56 10.96 10.60 -20.71
C VAL A 56 10.89 11.31 -19.37
N PRO A 57 10.60 10.62 -18.28
CA PRO A 57 10.58 11.25 -16.99
C PRO A 57 11.92 11.98 -16.89
N ARG A 58 11.85 13.30 -16.90
CA ARG A 58 13.01 14.19 -16.75
C ARG A 58 13.66 13.69 -15.48
N GLY A 59 14.85 13.06 -15.60
CA GLY A 59 15.50 12.30 -14.55
C GLY A 59 15.25 12.94 -13.23
N GLU A 60 14.53 12.23 -12.36
CA GLU A 60 14.39 12.67 -10.99
C GLU A 60 15.82 12.85 -10.49
N ALA A 61 16.17 14.10 -10.22
CA ALA A 61 17.43 14.41 -9.56
C ALA A 61 17.56 13.40 -8.41
N PRO A 62 18.73 12.78 -8.22
CA PRO A 62 18.89 11.75 -7.21
C PRO A 62 18.35 12.34 -5.91
N ARG A 63 17.19 11.85 -5.49
CA ARG A 63 16.58 12.24 -4.22
C ARG A 63 17.63 11.87 -3.20
N HIS A 64 18.28 12.87 -2.67
CA HIS A 64 19.30 12.70 -1.67
C HIS A 64 18.67 11.81 -0.60
N ARG A 65 19.10 10.55 -0.53
CA ARG A 65 18.58 9.59 0.43
C ARG A 65 18.97 10.17 1.79
N LYS A 66 18.05 10.84 2.42
CA LYS A 66 18.26 11.38 3.77
C LYS A 66 18.55 10.17 4.66
N ASP A 67 19.73 10.17 5.24
CA ASP A 67 20.09 9.15 6.22
C ASP A 67 19.40 9.47 7.55
N ASN A 68 19.19 8.46 8.38
CA ASN A 68 18.56 8.64 9.70
C ASN A 68 19.32 9.67 10.59
N SER A 69 20.62 9.87 10.34
CA SER A 69 21.44 10.89 11.00
C SER A 69 21.06 12.33 10.65
N SER A 70 20.38 12.53 9.53
CA SER A 70 19.92 13.84 9.07
C SER A 70 18.52 14.23 9.56
N LEU A 71 17.87 13.35 10.33
CA LEU A 71 16.53 13.62 10.87
C LEU A 71 16.58 14.72 11.95
N PRO A 72 15.61 15.64 11.97
CA PRO A 72 15.45 16.56 13.09
C PRO A 72 15.34 15.78 14.41
N LYS A 73 15.96 16.29 15.47
CA LYS A 73 15.91 15.67 16.80
C LYS A 73 14.48 15.59 17.33
N ASP A 74 13.67 16.60 17.04
CA ASP A 74 12.27 16.68 17.47
C ASP A 74 11.35 16.02 16.42
N PRO A 75 10.74 14.89 16.74
CA PRO A 75 9.82 14.21 15.83
C PRO A 75 8.63 15.07 15.38
N ARG A 76 8.23 16.07 16.14
CA ARG A 76 7.14 16.98 15.78
C ARG A 76 7.48 17.89 14.58
N GLN A 77 8.77 18.05 14.29
CA GLN A 77 9.26 18.84 13.15
C GLN A 77 9.49 18.00 11.90
N TRP A 78 9.30 16.70 11.97
CA TRP A 78 9.52 15.82 10.81
C TRP A 78 8.57 16.14 9.66
N SER A 79 9.14 16.25 8.47
CA SER A 79 8.40 16.27 7.22
C SER A 79 7.86 14.86 6.88
N ARG A 80 7.12 14.72 5.80
CA ARG A 80 6.66 13.41 5.31
C ARG A 80 7.84 12.53 4.90
N GLU A 81 8.84 13.14 4.29
CA GLU A 81 10.08 12.47 3.86
C GLU A 81 10.87 11.98 5.07
N ASP A 82 10.94 12.76 6.14
CA ASP A 82 11.63 12.37 7.37
C ASP A 82 10.92 11.19 8.05
N VAL A 83 9.59 11.20 8.07
CA VAL A 83 8.80 10.04 8.57
C VAL A 83 9.07 8.79 7.73
N ALA A 84 9.14 8.91 6.41
CA ALA A 84 9.46 7.78 5.54
C ALA A 84 10.88 7.23 5.79
N VAL A 85 11.87 8.11 5.95
CA VAL A 85 13.26 7.75 6.28
C VAL A 85 13.32 7.04 7.63
N TRP A 86 12.68 7.60 8.65
CA TRP A 86 12.58 6.97 9.95
C TRP A 86 11.95 5.58 9.88
N LEU A 87 10.83 5.45 9.19
CA LEU A 87 10.09 4.19 9.05
C LEU A 87 10.97 3.09 8.43
N VAL A 88 11.61 3.41 7.31
CA VAL A 88 12.53 2.47 6.64
C VAL A 88 13.67 2.06 7.56
N HIS A 89 14.27 3.01 8.27
CA HIS A 89 15.36 2.76 9.19
C HIS A 89 14.96 1.81 10.33
N VAL A 90 13.82 2.06 10.98
CA VAL A 90 13.35 1.21 12.09
C VAL A 90 12.94 -0.17 11.60
N MET A 91 12.33 -0.27 10.40
CA MET A 91 12.01 -1.56 9.80
C MET A 91 13.26 -2.38 9.52
N ASP A 92 14.30 -1.76 8.96
CA ASP A 92 15.57 -2.42 8.68
C ASP A 92 16.29 -2.84 9.98
N GLN A 93 16.38 -1.94 10.95
CA GLN A 93 17.00 -2.19 12.25
C GLN A 93 16.36 -3.38 12.99
N HIS A 94 15.05 -3.52 12.92
CA HIS A 94 14.30 -4.58 13.60
C HIS A 94 13.95 -5.76 12.70
N ARG A 95 14.45 -5.78 11.45
CA ARG A 95 14.15 -6.82 10.45
C ARG A 95 12.67 -7.07 10.29
N LEU A 96 11.89 -6.00 10.30
CA LEU A 96 10.45 -6.07 10.10
C LEU A 96 10.14 -6.32 8.62
N PRO A 97 8.98 -6.95 8.31
CA PRO A 97 8.52 -7.09 6.94
C PRO A 97 8.43 -5.72 6.26
N ALA A 98 8.82 -5.65 5.00
CA ALA A 98 8.72 -4.42 4.22
C ALA A 98 7.27 -3.93 4.18
N VAL A 99 7.04 -2.73 4.68
CA VAL A 99 5.75 -2.07 4.67
C VAL A 99 5.85 -0.88 3.72
N SER A 100 4.83 -0.70 2.88
CA SER A 100 4.77 0.48 2.02
C SER A 100 4.74 1.75 2.86
N THR A 101 5.64 2.68 2.56
CA THR A 101 5.71 4.00 3.18
C THR A 101 4.44 4.82 2.95
N ASP A 102 3.64 4.45 1.94
CA ASP A 102 2.35 5.10 1.64
C ASP A 102 1.36 5.01 2.79
N ARG A 103 1.51 4.02 3.68
CA ARG A 103 0.69 3.90 4.87
C ARG A 103 0.95 4.99 5.92
N PHE A 104 2.06 5.71 5.78
CA PHE A 104 2.50 6.78 6.68
C PHE A 104 2.78 8.09 5.93
N LEU A 105 1.97 8.42 4.92
CA LEU A 105 2.07 9.70 4.19
C LEU A 105 1.61 10.87 5.06
N MET A 106 2.32 11.09 6.15
CA MET A 106 2.01 12.13 7.12
C MET A 106 3.29 12.75 7.70
N ASN A 107 3.17 13.94 8.27
CA ASN A 107 4.26 14.59 8.97
C ASN A 107 4.34 14.15 10.44
N GLY A 108 5.39 14.56 11.13
CA GLY A 108 5.62 14.22 12.53
C GLY A 108 4.52 14.69 13.48
N LYS A 109 3.89 15.84 13.22
CA LYS A 109 2.75 16.32 14.04
C LYS A 109 1.57 15.36 13.97
N ALA A 110 1.22 14.90 12.77
CA ALA A 110 0.15 13.92 12.61
C ALA A 110 0.53 12.57 13.23
N LEU A 111 1.80 12.18 13.15
CA LEU A 111 2.30 10.95 13.77
C LEU A 111 2.16 10.99 15.30
N CYS A 112 2.35 12.15 15.94
CA CYS A 112 2.13 12.35 17.38
C CYS A 112 0.67 12.12 17.82
N LEU A 113 -0.30 12.26 16.91
CA LEU A 113 -1.72 12.06 17.20
C LEU A 113 -2.16 10.60 17.04
N MET A 114 -1.28 9.74 16.54
CA MET A 114 -1.58 8.34 16.33
C MET A 114 -1.49 7.55 17.64
N THR A 115 -2.50 6.70 17.88
CA THR A 115 -2.49 5.73 18.97
C THR A 115 -1.69 4.47 18.57
N MET A 116 -1.35 3.66 19.55
CA MET A 116 -0.67 2.38 19.30
C MET A 116 -1.50 1.48 18.38
N GLU A 117 -2.82 1.46 18.55
CA GLU A 117 -3.72 0.67 17.71
C GLU A 117 -3.65 1.09 16.25
N MET A 118 -3.54 2.40 15.98
CA MET A 118 -3.41 2.92 14.62
C MET A 118 -2.10 2.47 13.96
N PHE A 119 -1.01 2.37 14.72
CA PHE A 119 0.24 1.79 14.24
C PHE A 119 0.10 0.30 13.93
N VAL A 120 -0.55 -0.45 14.81
CA VAL A 120 -0.77 -1.89 14.62
C VAL A 120 -1.69 -2.17 13.42
N GLN A 121 -2.73 -1.36 13.20
CA GLN A 121 -3.60 -1.49 12.01
C GLN A 121 -2.83 -1.28 10.71
N ARG A 122 -1.88 -0.34 10.69
CA ARG A 122 -1.05 -0.08 9.51
C ARG A 122 0.04 -1.12 9.32
N VAL A 123 0.62 -1.60 10.42
CA VAL A 123 1.74 -2.55 10.44
C VAL A 123 1.47 -3.62 11.50
N PRO A 124 0.70 -4.66 11.19
CA PRO A 124 0.34 -5.69 12.17
C PRO A 124 1.55 -6.36 12.83
N LEU A 125 2.60 -6.65 12.06
CA LEU A 125 3.81 -7.34 12.52
C LEU A 125 4.94 -6.37 12.89
N GLY A 126 4.67 -5.28 13.55
CA GLY A 126 5.73 -4.33 13.92
C GLY A 126 5.22 -3.01 14.46
N GLY A 127 3.92 -2.74 14.36
CA GLY A 127 3.32 -1.48 14.77
C GLY A 127 3.60 -1.10 16.21
N LYS A 128 3.59 -2.07 17.13
CA LYS A 128 3.96 -1.84 18.54
C LYS A 128 5.41 -1.38 18.70
N LEU A 129 6.31 -1.94 17.90
CA LEU A 129 7.73 -1.60 17.91
C LEU A 129 7.94 -0.19 17.36
N LEU A 130 7.33 0.12 16.22
CA LEU A 130 7.34 1.45 15.62
C LEU A 130 6.81 2.51 16.59
N TYR A 131 5.68 2.23 17.24
CA TYR A 131 5.11 3.13 18.23
C TYR A 131 6.07 3.37 19.41
N LYS A 132 6.71 2.31 19.95
CA LYS A 132 7.68 2.44 21.04
C LYS A 132 8.90 3.25 20.64
N ASP A 133 9.50 3.01 19.47
CA ASP A 133 10.64 3.77 18.96
C ASP A 133 10.28 5.24 18.83
N PHE A 134 9.11 5.53 18.24
CA PHE A 134 8.61 6.89 18.09
C PHE A 134 8.43 7.59 19.45
N GLN A 135 7.78 6.92 20.41
CA GLN A 135 7.57 7.47 21.75
C GLN A 135 8.88 7.72 22.48
N LEU A 136 9.86 6.85 22.33
CA LEU A 136 11.20 7.02 22.91
C LEU A 136 11.88 8.28 22.37
N ARG A 137 11.84 8.50 21.05
CA ARG A 137 12.40 9.69 20.40
C ARG A 137 11.68 10.97 20.86
N LEU A 138 10.35 10.93 20.98
CA LEU A 138 9.56 12.03 21.47
C LEU A 138 9.88 12.36 22.93
N SER A 139 9.99 11.35 23.79
CA SER A 139 10.37 11.51 25.20
C SER A 139 11.73 12.14 25.36
N ASN A 140 12.71 11.71 24.57
CA ASN A 140 14.07 12.26 24.63
C ASN A 140 14.13 13.76 24.36
N VAL A 141 13.18 14.29 23.60
CA VAL A 141 13.12 15.74 23.32
C VAL A 141 12.34 16.49 24.40
N LEU A 142 11.39 15.84 25.04
CA LEU A 142 10.57 16.46 26.08
C LEU A 142 11.27 16.55 27.45
N TYR A 143 12.22 15.64 27.71
CA TYR A 143 12.87 15.52 29.02
C TYR A 143 14.38 15.85 29.02
N ASN A 144 14.95 16.27 27.87
CA ASN A 144 16.27 16.87 27.73
C ASN A 144 16.16 18.38 27.55
#